data_d8ca28a23e9677de9dec3c2ee673ae58
#
_entry.id   d8ca28a23e9677de9dec3c2ee673ae58
#
_cell.length_a   1.000
_cell.length_b   1.000
_cell.length_c   1.000
_cell.angle_alpha   90.00
_cell.angle_beta   90.00
_cell.angle_gamma   90.00
#
_symmetry.space_group_name_H-M   'P 1'
#
loop_
_entity.id
_entity.type
_entity.pdbx_description
1 polymer ?
#
loop_
_entity_poly.entity_id
_entity_poly.type
_entity_poly.pdbx_seq_one_letter_code
_entity_poly.pdbx_strand_id
1 'polypeptide(L)'
;PNFRSGVIPHLWDDYGKVEWYAYHPTAADYAALRDAVGQYLSAFRERTPELERSGPKLVYICAPLRGDVTNNVEFARQKAQEVFAEGNIPICPHLLFPPVADPDDPAQDEKARAMGLRLLESCQQMNVYGPVWTDGMWQEIYKAGELGIPVLTDQKTIGRTPPARHPKRKER
;
A
#
# COMPACT_ATOMS: atom_id res chain seq x y z
N PRO A 1 -11.52 22.88 26.39
CA PRO A 1 -11.64 24.13 25.66
C PRO A 1 -12.96 24.15 24.93
N ASN A 2 -13.82 25.09 25.32
CA ASN A 2 -15.09 25.33 24.64
C ASN A 2 -14.75 25.95 23.27
N PHE A 3 -14.64 25.12 22.25
CA PHE A 3 -14.63 25.61 20.89
C PHE A 3 -15.99 26.23 20.61
N ARG A 4 -16.07 27.55 20.62
CA ARG A 4 -17.16 28.25 19.98
C ARG A 4 -16.93 28.13 18.49
N SER A 5 -17.41 27.03 17.90
CA SER A 5 -17.24 26.72 16.51
C SER A 5 -17.97 27.73 15.63
N GLY A 6 -17.37 28.04 14.52
CA GLY A 6 -17.75 29.09 13.63
C GLY A 6 -19.08 28.99 12.93
N VAL A 7 -19.75 27.90 12.92
CA VAL A 7 -21.15 27.76 12.52
C VAL A 7 -21.71 26.61 13.32
N ILE A 8 -22.37 26.93 14.41
CA ILE A 8 -23.18 25.95 15.10
C ILE A 8 -24.60 26.16 14.58
N PRO A 9 -25.23 25.12 13.99
CA PRO A 9 -26.68 25.17 13.87
C PRO A 9 -27.21 25.15 15.29
N HIS A 10 -27.52 26.33 15.80
CA HIS A 10 -28.16 26.44 17.08
C HIS A 10 -29.62 26.12 16.88
N LEU A 11 -29.94 24.89 17.27
CA LEU A 11 -31.24 24.49 17.79
C LEU A 11 -32.43 25.08 17.01
N TRP A 12 -33.18 24.19 16.45
CA TRP A 12 -34.54 24.48 15.99
C TRP A 12 -35.19 25.35 17.03
N ASP A 13 -35.57 26.57 16.65
CA ASP A 13 -36.52 27.29 17.44
C ASP A 13 -37.85 26.51 17.44
N ASP A 14 -38.75 26.84 18.31
CA ASP A 14 -40.07 26.19 18.41
C ASP A 14 -40.89 26.26 17.11
N TYR A 15 -40.37 26.92 16.06
CA TYR A 15 -40.97 27.11 14.74
C TYR A 15 -40.18 26.49 13.60
N GLY A 16 -39.10 25.77 13.87
CA GLY A 16 -38.30 25.08 12.85
C GLY A 16 -37.37 25.97 12.02
N LYS A 17 -37.07 27.18 12.49
CA LYS A 17 -36.06 28.05 11.87
C LYS A 17 -34.67 27.74 12.41
N VAL A 18 -33.71 27.64 11.50
CA VAL A 18 -32.29 27.54 11.85
C VAL A 18 -31.68 28.93 11.83
N GLU A 19 -31.32 29.44 12.99
CA GLU A 19 -30.55 30.67 13.07
C GLU A 19 -29.07 30.42 12.92
N TRP A 20 -28.45 31.08 11.95
CA TRP A 20 -27.02 31.02 11.69
C TRP A 20 -26.34 32.25 12.30
N TYR A 21 -25.49 32.03 13.28
CA TYR A 21 -24.63 33.09 13.81
C TYR A 21 -23.26 33.02 13.09
N ALA A 22 -22.90 34.12 12.45
CA ALA A 22 -21.56 34.24 11.88
C ALA A 22 -20.55 34.42 13.02
N TYR A 23 -19.68 33.47 13.20
CA TYR A 23 -18.55 33.56 14.10
C TYR A 23 -17.30 33.99 13.32
N HIS A 24 -16.66 35.06 13.77
CA HIS A 24 -15.38 35.50 13.23
C HIS A 24 -14.28 35.03 14.16
N PRO A 25 -13.55 33.94 13.80
CA PRO A 25 -12.49 33.40 14.63
C PRO A 25 -11.35 34.41 14.77
N THR A 26 -10.83 34.54 15.98
CA THR A 26 -9.67 35.36 16.29
C THR A 26 -8.37 34.58 16.07
N ALA A 27 -7.23 35.26 16.07
CA ALA A 27 -5.93 34.61 16.03
C ALA A 27 -5.71 33.63 17.21
N ALA A 28 -6.30 33.93 18.38
CA ALA A 28 -6.26 33.04 19.53
C ALA A 28 -7.07 31.75 19.32
N ASP A 29 -8.21 31.83 18.62
CA ASP A 29 -9.04 30.68 18.30
C ASP A 29 -8.31 29.76 17.31
N TYR A 30 -7.62 30.31 16.31
CA TYR A 30 -6.78 29.54 15.38
C TYR A 30 -5.60 28.88 16.09
N ALA A 31 -4.97 29.57 17.04
CA ALA A 31 -3.88 28.99 17.84
C ALA A 31 -4.39 27.82 18.69
N ALA A 32 -5.50 27.99 19.38
CA ALA A 32 -6.14 26.95 20.20
C ALA A 32 -6.55 25.72 19.34
N LEU A 33 -7.10 25.96 18.15
CA LEU A 33 -7.45 24.89 17.22
C LEU A 33 -6.20 24.12 16.76
N ARG A 34 -5.15 24.83 16.35
CA ARG A 34 -3.88 24.24 15.93
C ARG A 34 -3.29 23.35 17.03
N ASP A 35 -3.29 23.86 18.27
CA ASP A 35 -2.71 23.14 19.41
C ASP A 35 -3.55 21.89 19.76
N ALA A 36 -4.89 21.99 19.70
CA ALA A 36 -5.77 20.84 19.90
C ALA A 36 -5.63 19.79 18.79
N VAL A 37 -5.51 20.20 17.52
CA VAL A 37 -5.25 19.30 16.40
C VAL A 37 -3.87 18.66 16.54
N GLY A 38 -2.85 19.43 16.95
CA GLY A 38 -1.50 18.91 17.22
C GLY A 38 -1.50 17.84 18.30
N GLN A 39 -2.19 18.06 19.42
CA GLN A 39 -2.34 17.08 20.50
C GLN A 39 -3.09 15.83 20.03
N TYR A 40 -4.19 16.00 19.27
CA TYR A 40 -4.93 14.86 18.70
C TYR A 40 -4.06 14.04 17.76
N LEU A 41 -3.34 14.68 16.85
CA LEU A 41 -2.45 13.99 15.91
C LEU A 41 -1.28 13.29 16.61
N SER A 42 -0.73 13.86 17.69
CA SER A 42 0.29 13.23 18.51
C SER A 42 -0.24 11.98 19.20
N ALA A 43 -1.40 12.08 19.86
CA ALA A 43 -2.06 10.95 20.48
C ALA A 43 -2.48 9.86 19.46
N PHE A 44 -2.85 10.27 18.25
CA PHE A 44 -3.16 9.34 17.16
C PHE A 44 -1.89 8.62 16.68
N ARG A 45 -0.76 9.33 16.49
CA ARG A 45 0.53 8.75 16.12
C ARG A 45 1.07 7.77 17.17
N GLU A 46 0.84 8.05 18.44
CA GLU A 46 1.22 7.12 19.54
C GLU A 46 0.38 5.83 19.53
N ARG A 47 -0.88 5.90 19.11
CA ARG A 47 -1.78 4.73 18.97
C ARG A 47 -1.62 3.98 17.64
N THR A 48 -1.27 4.69 16.58
CA THR A 48 -1.17 4.13 15.22
C THR A 48 -0.11 3.02 15.12
N PRO A 49 1.07 3.10 15.77
CA PRO A 49 2.03 1.99 15.75
C PRO A 49 1.52 0.67 16.34
N GLU A 50 0.60 0.72 17.29
CA GLU A 50 -0.02 -0.49 17.83
C GLU A 50 -1.13 -1.02 16.91
N LEU A 51 -1.91 -0.13 16.31
CA LEU A 51 -2.92 -0.49 15.30
C LEU A 51 -2.26 -1.02 14.02
N GLU A 52 -1.17 -0.40 13.58
CA GLU A 52 -0.38 -0.87 12.42
C GLU A 52 0.34 -2.20 12.71
N ARG A 53 0.67 -2.51 13.98
CA ARG A 53 1.27 -3.78 14.38
C ARG A 53 0.26 -4.89 14.62
N SER A 54 -1.00 -4.55 14.90
CA SER A 54 -2.04 -5.52 15.28
C SER A 54 -3.05 -5.83 14.18
N GLY A 55 -3.07 -5.04 13.09
CA GLY A 55 -3.98 -5.23 11.96
C GLY A 55 -3.43 -6.15 10.87
N PRO A 56 -4.28 -6.59 9.93
CA PRO A 56 -3.85 -7.31 8.74
C PRO A 56 -2.79 -6.51 7.97
N LYS A 57 -1.67 -7.16 7.65
CA LYS A 57 -0.63 -6.55 6.81
C LYS A 57 -1.03 -6.60 5.34
N LEU A 58 -0.65 -5.58 4.58
CA LEU A 58 -0.60 -5.67 3.13
C LEU A 58 0.67 -6.45 2.76
N VAL A 59 0.49 -7.64 2.21
CA VAL A 59 1.59 -8.53 1.83
C VAL A 59 1.67 -8.61 0.32
N TYR A 60 2.76 -8.10 -0.25
CA TYR A 60 3.00 -8.18 -1.68
C TYR A 60 3.44 -9.59 -2.07
N ILE A 61 2.80 -10.15 -3.09
CA ILE A 61 3.11 -11.47 -3.62
C ILE A 61 3.93 -11.32 -4.88
N CYS A 62 5.22 -11.62 -4.77
CA CYS A 62 6.16 -11.67 -5.86
C CYS A 62 6.31 -13.13 -6.32
N ALA A 63 5.85 -13.43 -7.54
CA ALA A 63 5.85 -14.78 -8.11
C ALA A 63 6.14 -14.71 -9.63
N PRO A 64 6.55 -15.79 -10.30
CA PRO A 64 6.69 -15.79 -11.75
C PRO A 64 5.33 -15.62 -12.43
N LEU A 65 5.31 -14.87 -13.55
CA LEU A 65 4.13 -14.75 -14.42
C LEU A 65 4.40 -15.30 -15.82
N ARG A 66 5.55 -14.95 -16.41
CA ARG A 66 5.89 -15.31 -17.79
C ARG A 66 6.21 -16.79 -17.96
N GLY A 67 6.02 -17.28 -19.18
CA GLY A 67 6.16 -18.69 -19.54
C GLY A 67 4.80 -19.35 -19.54
N ASP A 68 4.52 -20.20 -18.59
CA ASP A 68 3.19 -20.82 -18.43
C ASP A 68 2.27 -19.90 -17.61
N VAL A 69 1.71 -18.90 -18.27
CA VAL A 69 0.90 -17.85 -17.62
C VAL A 69 -0.26 -18.45 -16.84
N THR A 70 -0.96 -19.45 -17.39
CA THR A 70 -2.13 -20.04 -16.75
C THR A 70 -1.76 -20.71 -15.42
N ASN A 71 -0.74 -21.53 -15.40
CA ASN A 71 -0.28 -22.19 -14.19
C ASN A 71 0.37 -21.21 -13.21
N ASN A 72 1.06 -20.18 -13.71
CA ASN A 72 1.66 -19.16 -12.86
C ASN A 72 0.62 -18.28 -12.17
N VAL A 73 -0.48 -17.93 -12.85
CA VAL A 73 -1.61 -17.20 -12.25
C VAL A 73 -2.29 -18.07 -11.19
N GLU A 74 -2.49 -19.36 -11.45
CA GLU A 74 -3.08 -20.24 -10.45
C GLU A 74 -2.16 -20.46 -9.24
N PHE A 75 -0.87 -20.59 -9.46
CA PHE A 75 0.13 -20.63 -8.40
C PHE A 75 0.10 -19.34 -7.55
N ALA A 76 0.07 -18.17 -8.18
CA ALA A 76 -0.04 -16.89 -7.49
C ALA A 76 -1.35 -16.79 -6.69
N ARG A 77 -2.46 -17.33 -7.22
CA ARG A 77 -3.75 -17.39 -6.53
C ARG A 77 -3.67 -18.25 -5.25
N GLN A 78 -3.04 -19.41 -5.33
CA GLN A 78 -2.85 -20.28 -4.16
C GLN A 78 -2.03 -19.56 -3.08
N LYS A 79 -0.96 -18.84 -3.47
CA LYS A 79 -0.14 -18.07 -2.53
C LYS A 79 -0.91 -16.87 -1.93
N ALA A 80 -1.78 -16.26 -2.70
CA ALA A 80 -2.68 -15.22 -2.17
C ALA A 80 -3.68 -15.80 -1.15
N GLN A 81 -4.21 -16.99 -1.39
CA GLN A 81 -5.09 -17.68 -0.45
C GLN A 81 -4.37 -18.05 0.86
N GLU A 82 -3.10 -18.50 0.78
CA GLU A 82 -2.28 -18.77 1.98
C GLU A 82 -2.13 -17.49 2.83
N VAL A 83 -1.72 -16.37 2.22
CA VAL A 83 -1.59 -15.08 2.90
C VAL A 83 -2.92 -14.60 3.51
N PHE A 84 -4.02 -14.80 2.81
CA PHE A 84 -5.35 -14.46 3.31
C PHE A 84 -5.74 -15.36 4.51
N ALA A 85 -5.45 -16.64 4.44
CA ALA A 85 -5.71 -17.58 5.54
C ALA A 85 -4.90 -17.25 6.82
N GLU A 86 -3.73 -16.62 6.65
CA GLU A 86 -2.92 -16.09 7.76
C GLU A 86 -3.50 -14.80 8.37
N GLY A 87 -4.61 -14.29 7.84
CA GLY A 87 -5.25 -13.06 8.31
C GLY A 87 -4.64 -11.78 7.75
N ASN A 88 -3.85 -11.87 6.67
CA ASN A 88 -3.24 -10.73 5.99
C ASN A 88 -3.97 -10.40 4.67
N ILE A 89 -3.69 -9.24 4.11
CA ILE A 89 -4.27 -8.76 2.86
C ILE A 89 -3.28 -9.03 1.72
N PRO A 90 -3.56 -9.99 0.81
CA PRO A 90 -2.67 -10.29 -0.30
C PRO A 90 -2.76 -9.22 -1.39
N ILE A 91 -1.64 -8.63 -1.75
CA ILE A 91 -1.48 -7.74 -2.90
C ILE A 91 -0.73 -8.50 -3.98
N CYS A 92 -1.46 -9.01 -4.96
CA CYS A 92 -0.91 -9.85 -6.02
C CYS A 92 -1.15 -9.21 -7.39
N PRO A 93 -0.14 -8.55 -8.00
CA PRO A 93 -0.25 -7.93 -9.33
C PRO A 93 -0.68 -8.90 -10.42
N HIS A 94 -0.26 -10.16 -10.31
CA HIS A 94 -0.59 -11.22 -11.28
C HIS A 94 -2.07 -11.64 -11.26
N LEU A 95 -2.83 -11.23 -10.24
CA LEU A 95 -4.27 -11.41 -10.18
C LEU A 95 -5.04 -10.14 -10.53
N LEU A 96 -4.36 -8.99 -10.44
CA LEU A 96 -4.99 -7.68 -10.65
C LEU A 96 -4.90 -7.22 -12.12
N PHE A 97 -3.75 -7.37 -12.76
CA PHE A 97 -3.51 -6.75 -14.07
C PHE A 97 -3.88 -7.63 -15.27
N PRO A 98 -3.63 -8.94 -15.33
CA PRO A 98 -3.97 -9.75 -16.49
C PRO A 98 -5.44 -9.68 -16.95
N PRO A 99 -6.43 -9.48 -16.06
CA PRO A 99 -7.81 -9.30 -16.49
C PRO A 99 -8.10 -7.97 -17.20
N VAL A 100 -7.22 -6.97 -17.07
CA VAL A 100 -7.44 -5.59 -17.55
C VAL A 100 -6.33 -5.07 -18.46
N ALA A 101 -5.24 -5.80 -18.60
CA ALA A 101 -4.09 -5.44 -19.43
C ALA A 101 -3.61 -6.68 -20.21
N ASP A 102 -3.26 -6.48 -21.48
CA ASP A 102 -2.68 -7.52 -22.31
C ASP A 102 -1.18 -7.68 -21.96
N PRO A 103 -0.76 -8.84 -21.43
CA PRO A 103 0.63 -9.07 -21.07
C PRO A 103 1.55 -9.24 -22.30
N ASP A 104 1.00 -9.48 -23.48
CA ASP A 104 1.73 -9.61 -24.74
C ASP A 104 1.95 -8.25 -25.42
N ASP A 105 1.22 -7.20 -25.01
CA ASP A 105 1.49 -5.82 -25.39
C ASP A 105 2.58 -5.21 -24.50
N PRO A 106 3.78 -4.90 -25.04
CA PRO A 106 4.89 -4.39 -24.23
C PRO A 106 4.59 -3.10 -23.48
N ALA A 107 3.75 -2.22 -24.02
CA ALA A 107 3.38 -0.96 -23.38
C ALA A 107 2.44 -1.19 -22.19
N GLN A 108 1.50 -2.13 -22.32
CA GLN A 108 0.59 -2.50 -21.23
C GLN A 108 1.32 -3.29 -20.13
N ASP A 109 2.22 -4.18 -20.50
CA ASP A 109 3.06 -4.94 -19.56
C ASP A 109 3.99 -3.99 -18.75
N GLU A 110 4.63 -3.00 -19.39
CA GLU A 110 5.44 -2.01 -18.70
C GLU A 110 4.60 -1.16 -17.73
N LYS A 111 3.43 -0.73 -18.17
CA LYS A 111 2.47 0.02 -17.33
C LYS A 111 2.01 -0.81 -16.14
N ALA A 112 1.67 -2.07 -16.34
CA ALA A 112 1.27 -2.98 -15.27
C ALA A 112 2.39 -3.18 -14.24
N ARG A 113 3.63 -3.33 -14.70
CA ARG A 113 4.80 -3.40 -13.81
C ARG A 113 5.01 -2.13 -13.00
N ALA A 114 4.94 -0.97 -13.62
CA ALA A 114 5.06 0.31 -12.91
C ALA A 114 3.97 0.45 -11.82
N MET A 115 2.73 0.06 -12.14
CA MET A 115 1.63 0.04 -11.18
C MET A 115 1.85 -1.00 -10.05
N GLY A 116 2.42 -2.16 -10.37
CA GLY A 116 2.80 -3.17 -9.39
C GLY A 116 3.82 -2.63 -8.38
N LEU A 117 4.86 -1.96 -8.85
CA LEU A 117 5.85 -1.30 -7.98
C LEU A 117 5.21 -0.21 -7.10
N ARG A 118 4.21 0.51 -7.63
CA ARG A 118 3.46 1.50 -6.84
C ARG A 118 2.61 0.84 -5.74
N LEU A 119 2.02 -0.32 -6.00
CA LEU A 119 1.31 -1.10 -4.98
C LEU A 119 2.27 -1.59 -3.89
N LEU A 120 3.48 -2.03 -4.27
CA LEU A 120 4.51 -2.47 -3.34
C LEU A 120 4.85 -1.38 -2.32
N GLU A 121 4.91 -0.11 -2.70
CA GLU A 121 5.19 1.02 -1.81
C GLU A 121 4.21 1.11 -0.62
N SER A 122 3.01 0.55 -0.75
CA SER A 122 2.00 0.54 0.30
C SER A 122 2.04 -0.71 1.18
N CYS A 123 2.88 -1.69 0.84
CA CYS A 123 2.94 -2.98 1.53
C CYS A 123 3.87 -2.94 2.74
N GLN A 124 3.56 -3.72 3.76
CA GLN A 124 4.38 -3.89 4.96
C GLN A 124 5.29 -5.10 4.89
N GLN A 125 5.11 -5.96 3.88
CA GLN A 125 5.88 -7.18 3.68
C GLN A 125 5.82 -7.60 2.23
N MET A 126 6.89 -8.24 1.74
CA MET A 126 6.91 -8.94 0.46
C MET A 126 7.18 -10.43 0.69
N ASN A 127 6.38 -11.28 0.09
CA ASN A 127 6.63 -12.71 0.02
C ASN A 127 7.02 -13.09 -1.40
N VAL A 128 8.18 -13.73 -1.55
CA VAL A 128 8.74 -14.16 -2.84
C VAL A 128 8.61 -15.67 -2.96
N TYR A 129 7.99 -16.12 -4.04
CA TYR A 129 7.67 -17.51 -4.29
C TYR A 129 8.24 -18.01 -5.62
N GLY A 130 8.47 -19.29 -5.68
CA GLY A 130 8.90 -19.99 -6.89
C GLY A 130 10.39 -20.33 -6.92
N PRO A 131 10.75 -21.38 -7.69
CA PRO A 131 12.11 -21.93 -7.69
C PRO A 131 13.10 -21.11 -8.52
N VAL A 132 12.61 -20.27 -9.43
CA VAL A 132 13.42 -19.42 -10.31
C VAL A 132 12.85 -18.03 -10.32
N TRP A 133 13.69 -17.03 -10.01
CA TRP A 133 13.29 -15.64 -9.99
C TRP A 133 13.62 -14.99 -11.34
N THR A 134 12.63 -14.36 -11.93
CA THR A 134 12.73 -13.62 -13.19
C THR A 134 13.35 -12.24 -13.00
N ASP A 135 13.77 -11.59 -14.08
CA ASP A 135 14.26 -10.21 -14.02
C ASP A 135 13.24 -9.24 -13.43
N GLY A 136 11.94 -9.44 -13.73
CA GLY A 136 10.85 -8.66 -13.14
C GLY A 136 10.77 -8.83 -11.63
N MET A 137 10.85 -10.07 -11.13
CA MET A 137 10.86 -10.35 -9.69
C MET A 137 12.08 -9.73 -9.00
N TRP A 138 13.24 -9.73 -9.63
CA TRP A 138 14.43 -9.08 -9.09
C TRP A 138 14.23 -7.55 -8.97
N GLN A 139 13.58 -6.91 -9.96
CA GLN A 139 13.26 -5.48 -9.88
C GLN A 139 12.35 -5.17 -8.69
N GLU A 140 11.34 -6.00 -8.44
CA GLU A 140 10.45 -5.87 -7.28
C GLU A 140 11.20 -6.08 -5.97
N ILE A 141 12.07 -7.09 -5.88
CA ILE A 141 12.89 -7.37 -4.69
C ILE A 141 13.86 -6.22 -4.38
N TYR A 142 14.51 -5.66 -5.40
CA TYR A 142 15.38 -4.49 -5.22
C TYR A 142 14.58 -3.28 -4.74
N LYS A 143 13.41 -3.05 -5.33
CA LYS A 143 12.53 -1.96 -4.90
C LYS A 143 12.06 -2.13 -3.46
N ALA A 144 11.71 -3.34 -3.04
CA ALA A 144 11.37 -3.64 -1.65
C ALA A 144 12.53 -3.32 -0.70
N GLY A 145 13.77 -3.69 -1.09
CA GLY A 145 14.98 -3.37 -0.33
C GLY A 145 15.23 -1.88 -0.23
N GLU A 146 15.04 -1.09 -1.31
CA GLU A 146 15.15 0.37 -1.29
C GLU A 146 14.12 1.03 -0.35
N LEU A 147 12.94 0.44 -0.24
CA LEU A 147 11.84 0.91 0.62
C LEU A 147 11.96 0.41 2.07
N GLY A 148 12.91 -0.46 2.37
CA GLY A 148 13.03 -1.09 3.70
C GLY A 148 11.91 -2.08 4.02
N ILE A 149 11.22 -2.59 2.99
CA ILE A 149 10.15 -3.58 3.16
C ILE A 149 10.79 -4.96 3.39
N PRO A 150 10.45 -5.68 4.48
CA PRO A 150 10.97 -7.01 4.74
C PRO A 150 10.54 -7.98 3.63
N VAL A 151 11.53 -8.71 3.10
CA VAL A 151 11.34 -9.71 2.05
C VAL A 151 11.48 -11.10 2.66
N LEU A 152 10.39 -11.88 2.60
CA LEU A 152 10.37 -13.27 3.03
C LEU A 152 10.41 -14.17 1.78
N THR A 153 11.18 -15.23 1.89
CA THR A 153 11.26 -16.26 0.84
C THR A 153 10.85 -17.60 1.43
N ASP A 154 10.24 -18.45 0.62
CA ASP A 154 10.06 -19.83 1.00
C ASP A 154 11.47 -20.46 1.20
N GLN A 155 11.67 -21.13 2.33
CA GLN A 155 12.99 -21.60 2.81
C GLN A 155 13.73 -22.53 1.85
N LYS A 156 13.09 -23.03 0.79
CA LYS A 156 13.68 -23.85 -0.25
C LYS A 156 14.42 -23.02 -1.32
N THR A 157 14.30 -21.72 -1.29
CA THR A 157 14.84 -20.80 -2.31
C THR A 157 16.15 -20.13 -1.87
N ILE A 158 16.73 -20.52 -0.74
CA ILE A 158 18.02 -19.99 -0.28
C ILE A 158 19.12 -20.48 -1.21
N GLY A 159 19.63 -19.59 -2.06
CA GLY A 159 20.84 -19.91 -2.80
C GLY A 159 21.15 -19.14 -4.08
N ARG A 160 20.55 -18.01 -4.35
CA ARG A 160 21.02 -17.16 -5.44
C ARG A 160 21.32 -15.75 -4.96
N THR A 161 22.60 -15.40 -4.94
CA THR A 161 23.08 -14.03 -4.89
C THR A 161 22.38 -13.24 -6.00
N PRO A 162 21.84 -12.05 -5.70
CA PRO A 162 21.27 -11.20 -6.73
C PRO A 162 22.27 -11.05 -7.88
N PRO A 163 21.85 -11.15 -9.15
CA PRO A 163 22.73 -10.83 -10.25
C PRO A 163 23.23 -9.40 -10.04
N ALA A 164 24.54 -9.19 -10.24
CA ALA A 164 25.11 -7.85 -10.22
C ALA A 164 24.25 -6.96 -11.11
N ARG A 165 23.89 -5.75 -10.62
CA ARG A 165 23.04 -4.80 -11.36
C ARG A 165 23.45 -4.82 -12.83
N HIS A 166 22.55 -5.21 -13.72
CA HIS A 166 22.81 -5.12 -15.15
C HIS A 166 23.15 -3.65 -15.48
N PRO A 167 24.29 -3.40 -16.15
CA PRO A 167 24.60 -2.05 -16.62
C PRO A 167 23.44 -1.62 -17.54
N LYS A 168 22.91 -0.42 -17.29
CA LYS A 168 21.88 0.19 -18.12
C LYS A 168 22.23 -0.01 -19.58
N ARG A 169 21.34 -0.70 -20.32
CA ARG A 169 21.46 -0.84 -21.78
C ARG A 169 21.57 0.56 -22.36
N LYS A 170 22.75 0.89 -22.93
CA LYS A 170 22.94 2.15 -23.63
C LYS A 170 21.96 2.14 -24.81
N GLU A 171 21.04 3.07 -24.80
CA GLU A 171 20.23 3.38 -25.98
C GLU A 171 21.16 3.71 -27.14
N ARG A 172 20.90 3.05 -28.28
CA ARG A 172 21.46 3.41 -29.57
C ARG A 172 20.38 4.08 -30.40
#